data_d73ac87dccab15efd8921ebd9133c349
#
_entry.id   d73ac87dccab15efd8921ebd9133c349
#
_cell.length_a   1.000
_cell.length_b   1.000
_cell.length_c   1.000
_cell.angle_alpha   90.00
_cell.angle_beta   90.00
_cell.angle_gamma   90.00
#
_symmetry.space_group_name_H-M   'P 1'
#
loop_
_entity.id
_entity.type
_entity.pdbx_description
1 polymer ?
#
loop_
_entity_poly.entity_id
_entity_poly.type
_entity_poly.pdbx_seq_one_letter_code
_entity_poly.pdbx_strand_id
1 'polypeptide(L)'
;MKRFFLILSLGLLIASSTRATEQTLLARVTVYWRSAGSGQLASWNGAHLHEGHCAVDPHRIPYGSKVVFPDATCIAVDSGPDVVSRRAARACARTAAERAAIVVDRYFETKEEAMSWAGRHPHFMMLRVQGHDNDKPASPKLADLEAGPYRSGVTHVADCLFLTES
;
A
#
# COMPACT_ATOMS: atom_id res chain seq x y z
N MET A 1 -51.98 -5.08 48.89
CA MET A 1 -51.69 -4.17 47.77
C MET A 1 -50.22 -4.29 47.40
N LYS A 2 -49.89 -5.06 46.38
CA LYS A 2 -48.50 -5.34 45.96
C LYS A 2 -48.14 -4.34 44.85
N ARG A 3 -47.15 -3.45 45.11
CA ARG A 3 -46.64 -2.50 44.15
C ARG A 3 -45.55 -3.19 43.32
N PHE A 4 -45.83 -3.48 42.05
CA PHE A 4 -44.84 -3.95 41.10
C PHE A 4 -44.02 -2.74 40.63
N PHE A 5 -42.72 -2.72 40.95
CA PHE A 5 -41.74 -1.83 40.36
C PHE A 5 -41.25 -2.45 39.02
N LEU A 6 -41.71 -1.86 37.94
CA LEU A 6 -41.22 -2.19 36.58
C LEU A 6 -39.91 -1.41 36.37
N ILE A 7 -38.78 -2.08 36.46
CA ILE A 7 -37.47 -1.49 36.12
C ILE A 7 -37.29 -1.62 34.62
N LEU A 8 -37.52 -0.49 33.90
CA LEU A 8 -37.23 -0.35 32.51
C LEU A 8 -35.71 -0.13 32.33
N SER A 9 -34.96 -1.19 32.08
CA SER A 9 -33.53 -1.09 31.75
C SER A 9 -33.39 -0.63 30.30
N LEU A 10 -33.17 0.68 30.11
CA LEU A 10 -32.81 1.28 28.83
C LEU A 10 -31.35 0.90 28.51
N GLY A 11 -31.18 -0.18 27.78
CA GLY A 11 -29.87 -0.59 27.24
C GLY A 11 -29.40 0.42 26.21
N LEU A 12 -28.45 1.28 26.60
CA LEU A 12 -27.76 2.19 25.71
C LEU A 12 -26.83 1.38 24.81
N LEU A 13 -27.30 1.04 23.61
CA LEU A 13 -26.45 0.48 22.53
C LEU A 13 -25.47 1.57 22.10
N ILE A 14 -24.25 1.54 22.63
CA ILE A 14 -23.13 2.31 22.13
C ILE A 14 -22.68 1.63 20.83
N ALA A 15 -23.19 2.09 19.70
CA ALA A 15 -22.68 1.73 18.40
C ALA A 15 -21.24 2.29 18.29
N SER A 16 -20.24 1.44 18.57
CA SER A 16 -18.85 1.77 18.31
C SER A 16 -18.67 1.87 16.81
N SER A 17 -18.76 3.10 16.25
CA SER A 17 -18.37 3.37 14.88
C SER A 17 -16.86 3.15 14.80
N THR A 18 -16.43 2.01 14.31
CA THR A 18 -15.04 1.76 13.91
C THR A 18 -14.72 2.69 12.73
N ARG A 19 -14.17 3.85 13.06
CA ARG A 19 -13.70 4.81 12.07
C ARG A 19 -12.45 4.20 11.44
N ALA A 20 -12.50 3.87 10.17
CA ALA A 20 -11.30 3.53 9.40
C ALA A 20 -10.25 4.63 9.64
N THR A 21 -9.08 4.25 10.13
CA THR A 21 -8.03 5.21 10.47
C THR A 21 -7.47 5.76 9.16
N GLU A 22 -7.77 7.02 8.87
CA GLU A 22 -7.17 7.73 7.75
C GLU A 22 -5.90 8.43 8.23
N GLN A 23 -4.80 8.24 7.52
CA GLN A 23 -3.53 8.90 7.78
C GLN A 23 -2.95 9.48 6.50
N THR A 24 -2.21 10.58 6.61
CA THR A 24 -1.48 11.18 5.48
C THR A 24 0.01 11.01 5.70
N LEU A 25 0.70 10.42 4.74
CA LEU A 25 2.11 10.05 4.83
C LEU A 25 2.89 10.63 3.66
N LEU A 26 4.11 11.13 3.93
CA LEU A 26 5.06 11.44 2.87
C LEU A 26 5.62 10.13 2.31
N ALA A 27 5.46 9.94 1.01
CA ALA A 27 5.91 8.76 0.30
C ALA A 27 6.86 9.12 -0.84
N ARG A 28 7.92 8.33 -1.01
CA ARG A 28 8.64 8.19 -2.27
C ARG A 28 7.84 7.20 -3.12
N VAL A 29 7.25 7.67 -4.20
CA VAL A 29 6.50 6.79 -5.09
C VAL A 29 7.43 6.31 -6.20
N THR A 30 7.44 5.00 -6.39
CA THR A 30 8.10 4.29 -7.49
C THR A 30 7.04 3.56 -8.31
N VAL A 31 7.41 3.05 -9.46
CA VAL A 31 6.51 2.33 -10.35
C VAL A 31 7.11 1.00 -10.76
N TYR A 32 6.27 -0.01 -10.94
CA TYR A 32 6.64 -1.30 -11.49
C TYR A 32 5.53 -1.80 -12.42
N TRP A 33 5.86 -2.75 -13.28
CA TRP A 33 4.95 -3.24 -14.31
C TRP A 33 5.13 -4.73 -14.54
N ARG A 34 4.18 -5.32 -15.26
CA ARG A 34 4.26 -6.73 -15.64
C ARG A 34 5.50 -7.00 -16.49
N SER A 35 6.35 -7.90 -16.03
CA SER A 35 7.44 -8.42 -16.88
C SER A 35 6.93 -9.51 -17.82
N ALA A 36 7.49 -9.55 -19.04
CA ALA A 36 7.10 -10.55 -20.01
C ALA A 36 7.32 -11.98 -19.49
N GLY A 37 6.27 -12.80 -19.51
CA GLY A 37 6.34 -14.26 -19.29
C GLY A 37 5.96 -14.76 -17.91
N SER A 38 5.62 -13.93 -16.91
CA SER A 38 5.16 -14.39 -15.61
C SER A 38 3.95 -13.60 -15.13
N GLY A 39 2.86 -14.27 -14.82
CA GLY A 39 1.81 -13.67 -14.02
C GLY A 39 2.38 -13.37 -12.63
N GLN A 40 2.63 -12.10 -12.33
CA GLN A 40 3.15 -11.70 -11.03
C GLN A 40 2.04 -11.79 -9.99
N LEU A 41 2.32 -12.50 -8.90
CA LEU A 41 1.38 -12.70 -7.82
C LEU A 41 1.64 -11.72 -6.68
N ALA A 42 0.57 -11.22 -6.09
CA ALA A 42 0.63 -10.36 -4.92
C ALA A 42 1.12 -11.13 -3.69
N SER A 43 2.03 -10.54 -2.92
CA SER A 43 2.60 -11.14 -1.72
C SER A 43 1.56 -11.39 -0.62
N TRP A 44 0.47 -10.61 -0.59
CA TRP A 44 -0.57 -10.72 0.45
C TRP A 44 -1.44 -11.95 0.30
N ASN A 45 -1.95 -12.22 -0.91
CA ASN A 45 -3.03 -13.19 -1.12
C ASN A 45 -2.83 -14.10 -2.34
N GLY A 46 -1.68 -13.96 -3.03
CA GLY A 46 -1.38 -14.73 -4.24
C GLY A 46 -2.26 -14.38 -5.45
N ALA A 47 -3.03 -13.30 -5.40
CA ALA A 47 -3.80 -12.85 -6.55
C ALA A 47 -2.88 -12.28 -7.64
N HIS A 48 -3.31 -12.36 -8.90
CA HIS A 48 -2.59 -11.70 -9.98
C HIS A 48 -2.60 -10.19 -9.79
N LEU A 49 -1.43 -9.56 -9.94
CA LEU A 49 -1.33 -8.12 -9.92
C LEU A 49 -2.01 -7.54 -11.15
N HIS A 50 -2.70 -6.42 -10.93
CA HIS A 50 -3.38 -5.65 -11.98
C HIS A 50 -3.41 -4.17 -11.62
N GLU A 51 -3.81 -3.32 -12.54
CA GLU A 51 -3.99 -1.90 -12.28
C GLU A 51 -4.90 -1.66 -11.07
N GLY A 52 -4.54 -0.67 -10.25
CA GLY A 52 -5.19 -0.45 -8.95
C GLY A 52 -4.55 -1.20 -7.79
N HIS A 53 -3.44 -1.91 -8.00
CA HIS A 53 -2.63 -2.51 -6.95
C HIS A 53 -1.36 -1.70 -6.66
N CYS A 54 -0.81 -1.83 -5.45
CA CYS A 54 0.49 -1.27 -5.08
C CYS A 54 1.21 -2.16 -4.07
N ALA A 55 2.54 -2.02 -4.05
CA ALA A 55 3.41 -2.63 -3.05
C ALA A 55 3.77 -1.60 -1.96
N VAL A 56 3.79 -2.06 -0.72
CA VAL A 56 4.04 -1.27 0.49
C VAL A 56 4.89 -2.04 1.49
N ASP A 57 5.38 -1.36 2.51
CA ASP A 57 5.87 -2.01 3.73
C ASP A 57 4.67 -2.36 4.63
N PRO A 58 4.33 -3.64 4.81
CA PRO A 58 3.14 -4.06 5.56
C PRO A 58 3.21 -3.74 7.05
N HIS A 59 4.40 -3.43 7.59
CA HIS A 59 4.55 -2.95 8.96
C HIS A 59 4.13 -1.48 9.12
N ARG A 60 4.02 -0.74 8.02
CA ARG A 60 3.62 0.68 8.02
C ARG A 60 2.26 0.92 7.40
N ILE A 61 1.95 0.21 6.34
CA ILE A 61 0.66 0.23 5.65
C ILE A 61 0.17 -1.21 5.59
N PRO A 62 -0.81 -1.61 6.41
CA PRO A 62 -1.34 -2.97 6.38
C PRO A 62 -1.87 -3.33 4.99
N TYR A 63 -1.72 -4.60 4.60
CA TYR A 63 -2.34 -5.11 3.39
C TYR A 63 -3.86 -4.91 3.41
N GLY A 64 -4.45 -4.69 2.24
CA GLY A 64 -5.86 -4.34 2.08
C GLY A 64 -6.17 -2.86 2.29
N SER A 65 -5.22 -2.06 2.82
CA SER A 65 -5.39 -0.60 2.91
C SER A 65 -5.53 0.04 1.55
N LYS A 66 -6.34 1.10 1.48
CA LYS A 66 -6.47 1.94 0.29
C LYS A 66 -5.42 3.05 0.33
N VAL A 67 -4.61 3.13 -0.70
CA VAL A 67 -3.61 4.18 -0.90
C VAL A 67 -4.13 5.12 -1.99
N VAL A 68 -4.39 6.37 -1.62
CA VAL A 68 -5.00 7.37 -2.50
C VAL A 68 -3.91 8.22 -3.13
N PHE A 69 -3.73 8.04 -4.45
CA PHE A 69 -2.89 8.87 -5.32
C PHE A 69 -3.70 10.05 -5.86
N PRO A 70 -3.07 11.05 -6.50
CA PRO A 70 -3.79 12.19 -7.08
C PRO A 70 -4.82 11.80 -8.15
N ASP A 71 -4.59 10.73 -8.86
CA ASP A 71 -5.35 10.26 -10.02
C ASP A 71 -6.08 8.93 -9.82
N ALA A 72 -5.73 8.18 -8.76
CA ALA A 72 -6.30 6.84 -8.53
C ALA A 72 -6.25 6.43 -7.07
N THR A 73 -7.00 5.40 -6.73
CA THR A 73 -6.89 4.69 -5.44
C THR A 73 -6.41 3.27 -5.71
N CYS A 74 -5.31 2.88 -5.07
CA CYS A 74 -4.75 1.53 -5.16
C CYS A 74 -4.95 0.76 -3.86
N ILE A 75 -5.02 -0.56 -3.96
CA ILE A 75 -5.05 -1.45 -2.80
C ILE A 75 -3.63 -1.96 -2.53
N ALA A 76 -3.21 -1.89 -1.29
CA ALA A 76 -1.94 -2.43 -0.82
C ALA A 76 -2.02 -3.96 -0.76
N VAL A 77 -1.42 -4.65 -1.73
CA VAL A 77 -1.50 -6.12 -1.84
C VAL A 77 -0.13 -6.78 -1.97
N ASP A 78 0.90 -6.00 -2.20
CA ASP A 78 2.23 -6.51 -2.49
C ASP A 78 3.30 -5.85 -1.63
N SER A 79 4.50 -6.43 -1.63
CA SER A 79 5.66 -5.92 -0.91
C SER A 79 6.94 -6.38 -1.61
N GLY A 80 8.04 -5.74 -1.25
CA GLY A 80 9.35 -6.12 -1.75
C GLY A 80 10.48 -5.55 -0.91
N PRO A 81 11.71 -6.12 -1.00
CA PRO A 81 12.85 -5.71 -0.18
C PRO A 81 13.23 -4.24 -0.40
N ASP A 82 13.08 -3.69 -1.59
CA ASP A 82 13.38 -2.29 -1.89
C ASP A 82 12.35 -1.33 -1.28
N VAL A 83 11.08 -1.75 -1.20
CA VAL A 83 10.00 -1.02 -0.54
C VAL A 83 10.21 -1.01 0.97
N VAL A 84 10.39 -2.19 1.58
CA VAL A 84 10.60 -2.35 3.03
C VAL A 84 11.86 -1.63 3.48
N SER A 85 12.97 -1.77 2.75
CA SER A 85 14.23 -1.09 3.06
C SER A 85 14.21 0.41 2.76
N ARG A 86 13.18 0.91 2.08
CA ARG A 86 13.05 2.31 1.64
C ARG A 86 14.24 2.79 0.80
N ARG A 87 14.79 1.91 -0.04
CA ARG A 87 15.99 2.17 -0.81
C ARG A 87 15.87 3.42 -1.67
N ALA A 88 14.77 3.54 -2.44
CA ALA A 88 14.51 4.68 -3.33
C ALA A 88 14.41 6.02 -2.56
N ALA A 89 13.74 6.04 -1.39
CA ALA A 89 13.66 7.24 -0.57
C ALA A 89 15.04 7.68 -0.08
N ARG A 90 15.85 6.74 0.42
CA ARG A 90 17.20 7.07 0.92
C ARG A 90 18.16 7.53 -0.18
N ALA A 91 18.05 6.95 -1.38
CA ALA A 91 18.95 7.30 -2.49
C ALA A 91 18.64 8.67 -3.10
N CYS A 92 17.36 9.08 -3.13
CA CYS A 92 16.91 10.28 -3.85
C CYS A 92 16.55 11.47 -2.94
N ALA A 93 16.64 11.30 -1.63
CA ALA A 93 16.24 12.33 -0.67
C ALA A 93 17.14 13.56 -0.68
N ARG A 94 16.54 14.74 -0.73
CA ARG A 94 17.20 16.04 -0.56
C ARG A 94 17.04 16.59 0.86
N THR A 95 16.03 16.12 1.59
CA THR A 95 15.72 16.54 2.95
C THR A 95 15.67 15.36 3.92
N ALA A 96 15.73 15.64 5.21
CA ALA A 96 15.58 14.62 6.25
C ALA A 96 14.19 13.96 6.21
N ALA A 97 13.14 14.74 5.92
CA ALA A 97 11.78 14.24 5.77
C ALA A 97 11.66 13.25 4.60
N GLU A 98 12.21 13.58 3.43
CA GLU A 98 12.24 12.68 2.28
C GLU A 98 13.03 11.40 2.56
N ARG A 99 14.15 11.49 3.30
CA ARG A 99 14.95 10.33 3.70
C ARG A 99 14.18 9.39 4.63
N ALA A 100 13.30 9.95 5.47
CA ALA A 100 12.43 9.20 6.37
C ALA A 100 11.13 8.73 5.70
N ALA A 101 10.82 9.19 4.48
CA ALA A 101 9.61 8.85 3.76
C ALA A 101 9.48 7.33 3.56
N ILE A 102 8.23 6.85 3.56
CA ILE A 102 7.94 5.48 3.14
C ILE A 102 8.16 5.34 1.63
N VAL A 103 8.30 4.11 1.16
CA VAL A 103 8.25 3.82 -0.28
C VAL A 103 6.92 3.14 -0.58
N VAL A 104 6.27 3.60 -1.63
CA VAL A 104 5.09 2.95 -2.21
C VAL A 104 5.37 2.71 -3.68
N ASP A 105 5.20 1.48 -4.12
CA ASP A 105 5.47 1.08 -5.49
C ASP A 105 4.15 0.80 -6.20
N ARG A 106 3.81 1.64 -7.21
CA ARG A 106 2.54 1.55 -7.93
C ARG A 106 2.67 0.61 -9.11
N TYR A 107 1.73 -0.35 -9.22
CA TYR A 107 1.69 -1.30 -10.33
C TYR A 107 0.99 -0.70 -11.56
N PHE A 108 1.53 -1.04 -12.75
CA PHE A 108 0.96 -0.77 -14.06
C PHE A 108 1.00 -2.02 -14.93
N GLU A 109 0.12 -2.11 -15.90
CA GLU A 109 0.11 -3.24 -16.82
C GLU A 109 1.30 -3.21 -17.79
N THR A 110 1.70 -2.01 -18.22
CA THR A 110 2.79 -1.82 -19.18
C THR A 110 3.88 -0.88 -18.67
N LYS A 111 5.07 -1.02 -19.22
CA LYS A 111 6.21 -0.13 -18.95
C LYS A 111 5.92 1.30 -19.39
N GLU A 112 5.29 1.45 -20.55
CA GLU A 112 4.97 2.73 -21.17
C GLU A 112 4.06 3.57 -20.28
N GLU A 113 3.01 2.96 -19.72
CA GLU A 113 2.09 3.60 -18.76
C GLU A 113 2.81 3.99 -17.47
N ALA A 114 3.62 3.07 -16.92
CA ALA A 114 4.40 3.30 -15.71
C ALA A 114 5.34 4.51 -15.88
N MET A 115 6.12 4.54 -16.95
CA MET A 115 7.07 5.61 -17.24
C MET A 115 6.37 6.94 -17.53
N SER A 116 5.28 6.90 -18.31
CA SER A 116 4.46 8.08 -18.58
C SER A 116 3.87 8.68 -17.29
N TRP A 117 3.39 7.83 -16.39
CA TRP A 117 2.88 8.29 -15.10
C TRP A 117 3.99 8.89 -14.23
N ALA A 118 5.12 8.20 -14.10
CA ALA A 118 6.26 8.63 -13.30
C ALA A 118 6.84 9.98 -13.78
N GLY A 119 6.86 10.21 -15.10
CA GLY A 119 7.33 11.47 -15.68
C GLY A 119 6.42 12.68 -15.44
N ARG A 120 5.13 12.45 -15.08
CA ARG A 120 4.16 13.52 -14.85
C ARG A 120 3.92 13.84 -13.38
N HIS A 121 4.42 13.01 -12.47
CA HIS A 121 4.14 13.15 -11.05
C HIS A 121 5.43 13.35 -10.24
N PRO A 122 5.38 14.11 -9.13
CA PRO A 122 6.53 14.28 -8.26
C PRO A 122 6.91 12.94 -7.61
N HIS A 123 8.20 12.71 -7.47
CA HIS A 123 8.72 11.49 -6.87
C HIS A 123 8.38 11.35 -5.38
N PHE A 124 8.30 12.49 -4.66
CA PHE A 124 7.84 12.56 -3.28
C PHE A 124 6.50 13.28 -3.22
N MET A 125 5.51 12.66 -2.63
CA MET A 125 4.18 13.22 -2.48
C MET A 125 3.51 12.79 -1.19
N MET A 126 2.53 13.57 -0.76
CA MET A 126 1.66 13.21 0.35
C MET A 126 0.58 12.26 -0.15
N LEU A 127 0.53 11.05 0.41
CA LEU A 127 -0.50 10.07 0.11
C LEU A 127 -1.44 9.92 1.31
N ARG A 128 -2.73 9.81 1.05
CA ARG A 128 -3.70 9.42 2.07
C ARG A 128 -3.82 7.91 2.07
N VAL A 129 -3.76 7.34 3.27
CA VAL A 129 -3.93 5.90 3.49
C VAL A 129 -5.15 5.70 4.36
N GLN A 130 -6.10 4.94 3.87
CA GLN A 130 -7.29 4.53 4.60
C GLN A 130 -7.08 3.08 5.02
N GLY A 131 -7.05 2.84 6.33
CA GLY A 131 -6.88 1.52 6.90
C GLY A 131 -7.95 0.55 6.40
N HIS A 132 -7.59 -0.71 6.27
CA HIS A 132 -8.55 -1.78 6.09
C HIS A 132 -9.33 -1.96 7.40
N ASP A 133 -10.66 -2.05 7.34
CA ASP A 133 -11.47 -2.39 8.51
C ASP A 133 -11.07 -3.79 9.00
N ASN A 134 -10.37 -3.82 10.14
CA ASN A 134 -9.78 -5.04 10.72
C ASN A 134 -10.82 -6.06 11.26
N ASP A 135 -12.10 -5.87 11.01
CA ASP A 135 -13.14 -6.83 11.44
C ASP A 135 -13.27 -8.07 10.54
N LYS A 136 -12.45 -8.18 9.49
CA LYS A 136 -12.36 -9.40 8.69
C LYS A 136 -10.95 -9.97 8.78
N PRO A 137 -10.75 -11.11 9.46
CA PRO A 137 -9.44 -11.78 9.46
C PRO A 137 -9.16 -12.31 8.06
N ALA A 138 -8.46 -11.53 7.24
CA ALA A 138 -7.92 -11.96 5.97
C ALA A 138 -6.41 -12.18 6.14
N SER A 139 -6.05 -13.20 6.90
CA SER A 139 -4.74 -13.79 6.80
C SER A 139 -4.92 -15.21 6.28
N PRO A 140 -4.48 -15.52 5.07
CA PRO A 140 -4.07 -16.88 4.81
C PRO A 140 -2.96 -17.18 5.82
N LYS A 141 -3.11 -18.30 6.55
CA LYS A 141 -2.09 -18.76 7.50
C LYS A 141 -0.77 -18.83 6.77
N LEU A 142 0.24 -18.17 7.30
CA LEU A 142 1.64 -18.16 6.84
C LEU A 142 2.25 -19.58 6.76
N ALA A 143 1.51 -20.61 7.15
CA ALA A 143 1.93 -22.01 7.16
C ALA A 143 1.82 -22.71 5.80
N ASP A 144 1.13 -22.13 4.80
CA ASP A 144 0.92 -22.78 3.51
C ASP A 144 1.74 -22.14 2.36
N LEU A 145 2.52 -21.11 2.66
CA LEU A 145 3.49 -20.52 1.73
C LEU A 145 4.86 -21.12 2.01
N GLU A 146 5.05 -22.36 1.60
CA GLU A 146 6.41 -22.87 1.36
C GLU A 146 7.09 -21.90 0.39
N ALA A 147 8.21 -21.34 0.85
CA ALA A 147 8.99 -20.35 0.16
C ALA A 147 9.42 -20.86 -1.23
N GLY A 148 8.61 -20.60 -2.21
CA GLY A 148 9.04 -20.65 -3.60
C GLY A 148 10.15 -19.61 -3.78
N PRO A 149 11.23 -19.92 -4.52
CA PRO A 149 12.34 -18.99 -4.69
C PRO A 149 11.83 -17.69 -5.30
N TYR A 150 11.98 -16.60 -4.55
CA TYR A 150 11.75 -15.23 -5.00
C TYR A 150 12.57 -15.00 -6.28
N ARG A 151 11.93 -15.08 -7.43
CA ARG A 151 12.56 -14.71 -8.71
C ARG A 151 12.45 -13.21 -8.85
N SER A 152 13.58 -12.55 -8.60
CA SER A 152 13.83 -11.14 -8.88
C SER A 152 13.76 -10.87 -10.40
N GLY A 153 12.54 -10.74 -10.92
CA GLY A 153 12.27 -10.34 -12.31
C GLY A 153 11.56 -8.99 -12.41
N VAL A 154 11.48 -8.25 -11.31
CA VAL A 154 10.80 -6.96 -11.29
C VAL A 154 11.82 -5.87 -11.56
N THR A 155 11.71 -5.21 -12.70
CA THR A 155 12.51 -4.02 -12.99
C THR A 155 11.88 -2.84 -12.25
N HIS A 156 12.42 -2.51 -11.07
CA HIS A 156 12.06 -1.30 -10.35
C HIS A 156 12.84 -0.13 -10.94
N VAL A 157 12.16 0.90 -11.43
CA VAL A 157 12.82 2.17 -11.75
C VAL A 157 12.93 2.98 -10.48
N ALA A 158 14.04 2.76 -9.76
CA ALA A 158 14.42 3.55 -8.60
C ALA A 158 15.36 4.70 -8.96
N ASP A 159 15.61 4.93 -10.26
CA ASP A 159 16.63 5.87 -10.69
C ASP A 159 16.22 7.32 -10.46
N CYS A 160 17.06 8.03 -9.71
CA CYS A 160 16.98 9.47 -9.52
C CYS A 160 17.37 10.26 -10.80
N LEU A 161 17.66 9.56 -11.90
CA LEU A 161 18.31 10.11 -13.09
C LEU A 161 17.40 10.94 -14.01
N PHE A 162 16.10 11.11 -13.69
CA PHE A 162 15.19 11.92 -14.51
C PHE A 162 15.16 13.41 -14.16
N LEU A 163 16.19 13.97 -13.52
CA LEU A 163 16.20 15.39 -13.14
C LEU A 163 17.43 16.14 -13.66
N THR A 164 17.84 15.94 -14.90
CA THR A 164 18.71 16.94 -15.57
C THR A 164 18.45 16.92 -17.07
N GLU A 165 17.42 17.63 -17.49
CA GLU A 165 17.42 18.37 -18.75
C GLU A 165 16.27 19.39 -18.69
N SER A 166 16.68 20.61 -18.39
CA SER A 166 15.93 21.84 -18.70
C SER A 166 16.67 22.54 -19.78
#